data_678c7f826d1123d73242a2503fc96dec
#
_entry.id   678c7f826d1123d73242a2503fc96dec
#
_cell.length_a   1.000
_cell.length_b   1.000
_cell.length_c   1.000
_cell.angle_alpha   90.00
_cell.angle_beta   90.00
_cell.angle_gamma   90.00
#
_symmetry.space_group_name_H-M   'P 1'
#
loop_
_entity.id
_entity.type
_entity.pdbx_description
1 polymer ?
#
loop_
_entity_poly.entity_id
_entity_poly.type
_entity_poly.pdbx_seq_one_letter_code
_entity_poly.pdbx_strand_id
1 'polypeptide(L)'
;HAFQVGLMGVDLASEGPISKKRGSSYLVNYRFSTTSLASGNDINLKYQDLAFKLNFPTRKAGTFSIWGLGLIDRNKADVLERSEWETMGDRSSGYNKLDKLAGGLAHKYVLDENTYIRSSLSATYSKDRSLADLHTDDAIINVADIQNSRWNLVFNLYLNKKFSPRHTNRTGITITELKYDLDYKVSPYLGLNKPMEQISKGSGESTVLSAYSSSVINLSNNLTTSLGVTGQYFTLNKNWSIEPRVALKWKINPAHSLAAAYGLHSRRERLDYYFVEQIINGKKESNRYLDFSKAHHFGFTYDWNINQSLHLKIEPYYQYLFHIPVEENSSFSIINYEEFYLDRILTNTGIAKNYGIDITLEQ
;
A
#
# COMPACT_ATOMS: atom_id res chain seq x y z
N HIS A 1 -7.11 27.88 -9.58
CA HIS A 1 -7.40 27.90 -8.15
C HIS A 1 -8.80 27.33 -7.92
N ALA A 2 -8.96 26.46 -6.96
CA ALA A 2 -10.25 25.93 -6.52
C ALA A 2 -10.35 26.11 -4.99
N PHE A 3 -11.55 26.40 -4.53
CA PHE A 3 -11.91 26.48 -3.12
C PHE A 3 -13.25 25.78 -2.93
N GLN A 4 -13.28 24.82 -2.03
CA GLN A 4 -14.47 24.05 -1.71
C GLN A 4 -14.68 24.03 -0.20
N VAL A 5 -15.90 24.24 0.24
CA VAL A 5 -16.33 24.09 1.65
C VAL A 5 -17.49 23.12 1.69
N GLY A 6 -17.44 22.16 2.58
CA GLY A 6 -18.49 21.17 2.80
C GLY A 6 -18.57 20.76 4.26
N LEU A 7 -19.53 19.92 4.58
CA LEU A 7 -19.69 19.35 5.94
C LEU A 7 -18.46 18.57 6.39
N MET A 8 -17.74 17.96 5.43
CA MET A 8 -16.59 17.09 5.72
C MET A 8 -15.26 17.86 5.76
N GLY A 9 -15.20 19.09 5.26
CA GLY A 9 -13.96 19.84 5.27
C GLY A 9 -13.91 21.04 4.33
N VAL A 10 -12.75 21.67 4.37
CA VAL A 10 -12.33 22.74 3.48
C VAL A 10 -11.20 22.22 2.58
N ASP A 11 -11.31 22.44 1.30
CA ASP A 11 -10.30 22.09 0.28
C ASP A 11 -9.83 23.35 -0.44
N LEU A 12 -8.51 23.51 -0.53
CA LEU A 12 -7.84 24.61 -1.22
C LEU A 12 -6.88 24.02 -2.23
N ALA A 13 -7.12 24.26 -3.52
CA ALA A 13 -6.24 23.80 -4.58
C ALA A 13 -5.76 24.96 -5.44
N SER A 14 -4.51 24.92 -5.83
CA SER A 14 -3.90 25.89 -6.74
C SER A 14 -2.90 25.18 -7.65
N GLU A 15 -3.01 25.42 -8.94
CA GLU A 15 -2.06 24.95 -9.93
C GLU A 15 -1.81 26.01 -11.00
N GLY A 16 -0.64 25.94 -11.62
CA GLY A 16 -0.33 26.87 -12.69
C GLY A 16 1.16 26.91 -13.06
N PRO A 17 1.50 27.77 -13.99
CA PRO A 17 2.89 28.00 -14.38
C PRO A 17 3.61 28.83 -13.33
N ILE A 18 4.81 28.37 -12.90
CA ILE A 18 5.79 29.23 -12.19
C ILE A 18 6.47 30.15 -13.22
N SER A 19 6.80 29.63 -14.40
CA SER A 19 7.35 30.39 -15.49
C SER A 19 6.88 29.83 -16.83
N LYS A 20 6.05 30.58 -17.54
CA LYS A 20 5.60 30.21 -18.90
C LYS A 20 6.78 30.07 -19.87
N LYS A 21 7.82 30.92 -19.76
CA LYS A 21 9.00 30.91 -20.61
C LYS A 21 9.84 29.65 -20.43
N ARG A 22 9.91 29.11 -19.22
CA ARG A 22 10.70 27.91 -18.88
C ARG A 22 9.84 26.64 -18.81
N GLY A 23 8.51 26.74 -18.87
CA GLY A 23 7.58 25.61 -18.75
C GLY A 23 7.53 25.02 -17.34
N SER A 24 8.05 25.73 -16.33
CA SER A 24 7.96 25.26 -14.95
C SER A 24 6.57 25.48 -14.37
N SER A 25 6.10 24.53 -13.57
CA SER A 25 4.73 24.51 -13.03
C SER A 25 4.70 24.06 -11.57
N TYR A 26 3.63 24.41 -10.89
CA TYR A 26 3.32 23.99 -9.54
C TYR A 26 1.89 23.46 -9.45
N LEU A 27 1.68 22.59 -8.45
CA LEU A 27 0.40 22.15 -7.93
C LEU A 27 0.53 22.11 -6.42
N VAL A 28 -0.46 22.67 -5.71
CA VAL A 28 -0.59 22.61 -4.25
C VAL A 28 -2.05 22.35 -3.93
N ASN A 29 -2.29 21.43 -3.01
CA ASN A 29 -3.60 21.13 -2.45
C ASN A 29 -3.48 21.04 -0.94
N TYR A 30 -4.39 21.67 -0.22
CA TYR A 30 -4.51 21.59 1.23
C TYR A 30 -5.94 21.30 1.62
N ARG A 31 -6.13 20.30 2.49
CA ARG A 31 -7.44 19.94 3.04
C ARG A 31 -7.41 19.98 4.56
N PHE A 32 -8.52 20.44 5.11
CA PHE A 32 -8.75 20.49 6.55
C PHE A 32 -10.14 19.95 6.87
N SER A 33 -10.23 19.01 7.81
CA SER A 33 -11.50 18.42 8.25
C SER A 33 -12.30 19.39 9.11
N THR A 34 -13.59 19.50 8.84
CA THR A 34 -14.57 20.22 9.67
C THR A 34 -15.55 19.25 10.35
N THR A 35 -15.34 17.95 10.29
CA THR A 35 -16.26 16.92 10.82
C THR A 35 -16.56 17.12 12.30
N SER A 36 -15.59 17.51 13.12
CA SER A 36 -15.79 17.82 14.55
C SER A 36 -16.68 19.03 14.82
N LEU A 37 -16.87 19.92 13.82
CA LEU A 37 -17.79 21.07 13.94
C LEU A 37 -19.22 20.67 13.58
N ALA A 38 -19.39 19.64 12.72
CA ALA A 38 -20.68 19.21 12.19
C ALA A 38 -21.36 18.12 13.05
N SER A 39 -20.58 17.29 13.75
CA SER A 39 -21.06 16.13 14.52
C SER A 39 -21.19 16.36 16.03
N GLY A 40 -20.99 17.58 16.51
CA GLY A 40 -20.96 17.84 17.95
C GLY A 40 -19.73 17.22 18.63
N ASN A 41 -19.85 16.88 19.91
CA ASN A 41 -18.73 16.30 20.67
C ASN A 41 -18.51 14.79 20.45
N ASP A 42 -19.43 14.12 19.74
CA ASP A 42 -19.46 12.65 19.66
C ASP A 42 -18.40 12.06 18.72
N ILE A 43 -17.93 12.81 17.71
CA ILE A 43 -16.89 12.38 16.78
C ILE A 43 -15.75 13.39 16.74
N ASN A 44 -14.69 13.10 17.48
CA ASN A 44 -13.50 13.98 17.53
C ASN A 44 -12.46 13.55 16.47
N LEU A 45 -12.88 13.57 15.20
CA LEU A 45 -12.03 13.27 14.05
C LEU A 45 -11.48 14.58 13.46
N LYS A 46 -10.17 14.75 13.53
CA LYS A 46 -9.46 15.91 12.97
C LYS A 46 -8.38 15.42 12.02
N TYR A 47 -8.53 15.70 10.75
CA TYR A 47 -7.47 15.45 9.78
C TYR A 47 -7.13 16.70 8.99
N GLN A 48 -5.88 16.78 8.57
CA GLN A 48 -5.42 17.76 7.61
C GLN A 48 -4.33 17.15 6.74
N ASP A 49 -4.33 17.52 5.49
CA ASP A 49 -3.30 17.10 4.56
C ASP A 49 -2.87 18.24 3.63
N LEU A 50 -1.60 18.17 3.25
CA LEU A 50 -0.98 19.06 2.29
C LEU A 50 -0.28 18.20 1.24
N ALA A 51 -0.58 18.44 -0.03
CA ALA A 51 0.14 17.86 -1.14
C ALA A 51 0.68 18.94 -2.07
N PHE A 52 1.90 18.79 -2.55
CA PHE A 52 2.46 19.70 -3.56
C PHE A 52 3.33 18.97 -4.58
N LYS A 53 3.44 19.53 -5.76
CA LYS A 53 4.35 19.11 -6.80
C LYS A 53 4.86 20.32 -7.58
N LEU A 54 6.18 20.38 -7.74
CA LEU A 54 6.87 21.38 -8.54
C LEU A 54 7.55 20.67 -9.69
N ASN A 55 7.52 21.26 -10.88
CA ASN A 55 8.11 20.69 -12.07
C ASN A 55 8.97 21.72 -12.78
N PHE A 56 10.23 21.33 -13.06
CA PHE A 56 11.27 22.19 -13.62
C PHE A 56 11.90 21.54 -14.85
N PRO A 57 11.33 21.69 -16.05
CA PRO A 57 11.98 21.27 -17.27
C PRO A 57 13.20 22.19 -17.55
N THR A 58 14.27 21.60 -18.01
CA THR A 58 15.50 22.28 -18.41
C THR A 58 15.79 22.01 -19.87
N ARG A 59 16.60 22.87 -20.50
CA ARG A 59 16.93 22.70 -21.92
C ARG A 59 17.86 21.51 -22.21
N LYS A 60 18.79 21.18 -21.29
CA LYS A 60 19.84 20.18 -21.55
C LYS A 60 19.89 19.08 -20.49
N ALA A 61 19.47 19.35 -19.27
CA ALA A 61 19.60 18.41 -18.16
C ALA A 61 18.30 17.63 -17.86
N GLY A 62 17.31 17.65 -18.76
CA GLY A 62 16.04 16.96 -18.58
C GLY A 62 15.07 17.69 -17.66
N THR A 63 14.17 16.96 -17.02
CA THR A 63 13.11 17.50 -16.16
C THR A 63 13.30 17.04 -14.73
N PHE A 64 13.35 18.00 -13.80
CA PHE A 64 13.37 17.74 -12.37
C PHE A 64 11.99 17.99 -11.80
N SER A 65 11.57 17.15 -10.87
CA SER A 65 10.32 17.31 -10.13
C SER A 65 10.58 17.15 -8.64
N ILE A 66 9.96 18.01 -7.83
CA ILE A 66 9.95 17.93 -6.36
C ILE A 66 8.50 17.75 -5.96
N TRP A 67 8.24 16.85 -5.03
CA TRP A 67 6.90 16.61 -4.53
C TRP A 67 6.92 16.32 -3.03
N GLY A 68 5.81 16.59 -2.37
CA GLY A 68 5.62 16.27 -0.98
C GLY A 68 4.16 16.05 -0.65
N LEU A 69 3.95 15.24 0.37
CA LEU A 69 2.64 14.93 0.97
C LEU A 69 2.81 14.88 2.49
N GLY A 70 1.96 15.56 3.22
CA GLY A 70 1.85 15.47 4.67
C GLY A 70 0.42 15.20 5.09
N LEU A 71 0.23 14.28 6.03
CA LEU A 71 -1.06 13.94 6.63
C LEU A 71 -0.90 13.93 8.15
N ILE A 72 -1.81 14.61 8.83
CA ILE A 72 -1.98 14.55 10.28
C ILE A 72 -3.42 14.13 10.54
N ASP A 73 -3.58 13.03 11.26
CA ASP A 73 -4.88 12.50 11.66
C ASP A 73 -4.91 12.32 13.18
N ARG A 74 -5.98 12.79 13.79
CA ARG A 74 -6.21 12.71 15.22
C ARG A 74 -7.64 12.26 15.44
N ASN A 75 -7.77 11.10 16.05
CA ASN A 75 -9.04 10.54 16.46
C ASN A 75 -9.01 10.31 17.98
N LYS A 76 -10.06 10.74 18.67
CA LYS A 76 -10.24 10.52 20.10
C LYS A 76 -11.64 9.96 20.30
N ALA A 77 -11.73 8.88 21.03
CA ALA A 77 -12.97 8.33 21.56
C ALA A 77 -13.04 8.58 23.05
N ASP A 78 -14.11 9.16 23.52
CA ASP A 78 -14.40 9.35 24.93
C ASP A 78 -15.41 8.27 25.37
N VAL A 79 -15.30 7.80 26.60
CA VAL A 79 -16.25 6.88 27.19
C VAL A 79 -17.61 7.58 27.35
N LEU A 80 -18.72 6.89 27.08
CA LEU A 80 -20.06 7.39 27.35
C LEU A 80 -20.36 7.43 28.85
N GLU A 81 -21.43 8.11 29.25
CA GLU A 81 -21.90 8.06 30.62
C GLU A 81 -22.29 6.63 30.99
N ARG A 82 -22.07 6.24 32.25
CA ARG A 82 -22.30 4.86 32.72
C ARG A 82 -23.74 4.35 32.47
N SER A 83 -24.71 5.24 32.49
CA SER A 83 -26.12 4.93 32.20
C SER A 83 -26.38 4.56 30.74
N GLU A 84 -25.45 4.88 29.83
CA GLU A 84 -25.53 4.65 28.39
C GLU A 84 -24.71 3.43 27.94
N TRP A 85 -24.09 2.69 28.87
CA TRP A 85 -23.27 1.54 28.56
C TRP A 85 -24.10 0.33 28.13
N GLU A 86 -24.18 0.08 26.84
CA GLU A 86 -24.84 -1.10 26.26
C GLU A 86 -23.81 -2.06 25.65
N THR A 87 -22.72 -1.52 25.09
CA THR A 87 -21.68 -2.29 24.39
C THR A 87 -20.29 -2.05 25.01
N MET A 88 -19.31 -2.86 24.62
CA MET A 88 -17.91 -2.60 25.02
C MET A 88 -17.37 -1.30 24.42
N GLY A 89 -17.88 -0.88 23.25
CA GLY A 89 -17.52 0.40 22.65
C GLY A 89 -17.84 1.59 23.52
N ASP A 90 -19.01 1.58 24.15
CA ASP A 90 -19.50 2.67 25.01
C ASP A 90 -18.67 2.83 26.28
N ARG A 91 -18.02 1.75 26.71
CA ARG A 91 -17.10 1.67 27.86
C ARG A 91 -15.64 1.93 27.50
N SER A 92 -15.35 2.20 26.25
CA SER A 92 -13.98 2.36 25.78
C SER A 92 -13.64 3.83 25.58
N SER A 93 -12.45 4.21 26.00
CA SER A 93 -11.87 5.50 25.65
C SER A 93 -10.48 5.31 25.04
N GLY A 94 -10.00 6.32 24.32
CA GLY A 94 -8.69 6.22 23.74
C GLY A 94 -8.42 7.28 22.69
N TYR A 95 -7.26 7.14 22.07
CA TYR A 95 -6.90 7.99 20.93
C TYR A 95 -6.08 7.24 19.87
N ASN A 96 -6.24 7.67 18.65
CA ASN A 96 -5.36 7.33 17.55
C ASN A 96 -4.71 8.60 16.99
N LYS A 97 -3.39 8.60 16.90
CA LYS A 97 -2.61 9.69 16.30
C LYS A 97 -1.80 9.12 15.15
N LEU A 98 -2.00 9.68 13.99
CA LEU A 98 -1.32 9.27 12.77
C LEU A 98 -0.65 10.48 12.13
N ASP A 99 0.67 10.43 12.00
CA ASP A 99 1.46 11.41 11.25
C ASP A 99 2.10 10.69 10.07
N LYS A 100 1.85 11.15 8.85
CA LYS A 100 2.47 10.62 7.63
C LYS A 100 3.08 11.75 6.82
N LEU A 101 4.32 11.56 6.44
CA LEU A 101 5.06 12.46 5.55
C LEU A 101 5.65 11.65 4.41
N ALA A 102 5.60 12.18 3.22
CA ALA A 102 6.30 11.64 2.06
C ALA A 102 6.83 12.79 1.22
N GLY A 103 8.00 12.61 0.66
CA GLY A 103 8.54 13.62 -0.23
C GLY A 103 9.67 13.06 -1.07
N GLY A 104 9.96 13.71 -2.19
CA GLY A 104 11.01 13.20 -3.04
C GLY A 104 11.36 14.10 -4.20
N LEU A 105 12.45 13.72 -4.83
CA LEU A 105 12.99 14.29 -6.06
C LEU A 105 12.85 13.24 -7.16
N ALA A 106 12.47 13.67 -8.35
CA ALA A 106 12.48 12.81 -9.52
C ALA A 106 13.18 13.55 -10.67
N HIS A 107 13.95 12.82 -11.46
CA HIS A 107 14.63 13.32 -12.61
C HIS A 107 14.33 12.44 -13.82
N LYS A 108 13.93 13.04 -14.92
CA LYS A 108 13.76 12.36 -16.21
C LYS A 108 14.74 12.97 -17.20
N TYR A 109 15.62 12.15 -17.74
CA TYR A 109 16.59 12.54 -18.76
C TYR A 109 16.36 11.76 -20.05
N VAL A 110 16.18 12.47 -21.14
CA VAL A 110 16.02 11.90 -22.49
C VAL A 110 17.41 11.80 -23.12
N LEU A 111 17.84 10.56 -23.39
CA LEU A 111 19.13 10.27 -24.01
C LEU A 111 19.07 10.47 -25.53
N ASP A 112 17.99 9.95 -26.14
CA ASP A 112 17.68 10.08 -27.56
C ASP A 112 16.15 9.94 -27.79
N GLU A 113 15.69 9.97 -29.04
CA GLU A 113 14.28 9.90 -29.41
C GLU A 113 13.58 8.62 -28.92
N ASN A 114 14.33 7.57 -28.66
CA ASN A 114 13.84 6.24 -28.28
C ASN A 114 14.18 5.85 -26.83
N THR A 115 15.00 6.63 -26.14
CA THR A 115 15.59 6.21 -24.87
C THR A 115 15.52 7.32 -23.83
N TYR A 116 14.99 7.02 -22.66
CA TYR A 116 15.08 7.89 -21.50
C TYR A 116 15.37 7.12 -20.21
N ILE A 117 16.05 7.81 -19.30
CA ILE A 117 16.28 7.37 -17.93
C ILE A 117 15.35 8.16 -17.00
N ARG A 118 14.81 7.49 -16.01
CA ARG A 118 14.16 8.14 -14.88
C ARG A 118 14.75 7.62 -13.58
N SER A 119 15.15 8.56 -12.73
CA SER A 119 15.58 8.29 -11.38
C SER A 119 14.69 9.02 -10.39
N SER A 120 14.53 8.48 -9.22
CA SER A 120 13.87 9.17 -8.11
C SER A 120 14.45 8.73 -6.77
N LEU A 121 14.53 9.68 -5.86
CA LEU A 121 14.86 9.45 -4.46
C LEU A 121 13.70 10.02 -3.65
N SER A 122 13.08 9.20 -2.82
CA SER A 122 11.98 9.60 -1.96
C SER A 122 12.14 9.07 -0.56
N ALA A 123 11.66 9.84 0.42
CA ALA A 123 11.59 9.41 1.80
C ALA A 123 10.13 9.41 2.25
N THR A 124 9.77 8.44 3.07
CA THR A 124 8.47 8.40 3.76
C THR A 124 8.68 8.24 5.25
N TYR A 125 7.83 8.89 6.01
CA TYR A 125 7.76 8.77 7.46
C TYR A 125 6.32 8.48 7.87
N SER A 126 6.14 7.51 8.77
CA SER A 126 4.85 7.26 9.43
C SER A 126 5.11 7.10 10.93
N LYS A 127 4.29 7.77 11.73
CA LYS A 127 4.22 7.56 13.18
C LYS A 127 2.78 7.32 13.55
N ASP A 128 2.55 6.13 14.10
CA ASP A 128 1.24 5.70 14.56
C ASP A 128 1.31 5.51 16.08
N ARG A 129 0.40 6.12 16.80
CA ARG A 129 0.22 5.90 18.23
C ARG A 129 -1.24 5.68 18.54
N SER A 130 -1.55 4.53 19.14
CA SER A 130 -2.89 4.17 19.60
C SER A 130 -2.83 3.80 21.06
N LEU A 131 -3.76 4.37 21.82
CA LEU A 131 -3.98 4.03 23.22
C LEU A 131 -5.46 3.72 23.38
N ALA A 132 -5.78 2.64 24.05
CA ALA A 132 -7.16 2.28 24.38
C ALA A 132 -7.27 1.83 25.83
N ASP A 133 -8.31 2.33 26.49
CA ASP A 133 -8.69 2.03 27.85
C ASP A 133 -10.11 1.49 27.89
N LEU A 134 -10.34 0.45 28.69
CA LEU A 134 -11.66 -0.10 28.99
C LEU A 134 -12.07 0.34 30.40
N HIS A 135 -13.23 0.96 30.52
CA HIS A 135 -13.82 1.37 31.79
C HIS A 135 -14.73 0.25 32.30
N THR A 136 -14.49 -0.17 33.51
CA THR A 136 -15.34 -1.10 34.27
C THR A 136 -16.01 -0.37 35.43
N ASP A 137 -16.85 -1.07 36.17
CA ASP A 137 -17.49 -0.48 37.34
C ASP A 137 -16.50 -0.04 38.43
N ASP A 138 -15.36 -0.72 38.52
CA ASP A 138 -14.39 -0.55 39.62
C ASP A 138 -13.05 0.04 39.16
N ALA A 139 -12.72 0.03 37.88
CA ALA A 139 -11.41 0.40 37.40
C ALA A 139 -11.38 0.84 35.94
N ILE A 140 -10.32 1.56 35.56
CA ILE A 140 -9.91 1.81 34.16
C ILE A 140 -8.77 0.86 33.86
N ILE A 141 -8.95 0.03 32.84
CA ILE A 141 -7.98 -0.99 32.39
C ILE A 141 -7.38 -0.54 31.08
N ASN A 142 -6.07 -0.35 31.04
CA ASN A 142 -5.38 -0.09 29.79
C ASN A 142 -5.33 -1.38 28.95
N VAL A 143 -5.91 -1.36 27.76
CA VAL A 143 -6.07 -2.55 26.91
C VAL A 143 -5.19 -2.52 25.68
N ALA A 144 -4.68 -1.36 25.27
CA ALA A 144 -3.73 -1.25 24.18
C ALA A 144 -2.82 -0.01 24.36
N ASP A 145 -1.53 -0.18 24.16
CA ASP A 145 -0.54 0.89 23.93
C ASP A 145 0.34 0.47 22.75
N ILE A 146 0.05 1.04 21.58
CA ILE A 146 0.71 0.73 20.34
C ILE A 146 1.48 1.96 19.89
N GLN A 147 2.79 1.79 19.72
CA GLN A 147 3.69 2.82 19.21
C GLN A 147 4.48 2.26 18.03
N ASN A 148 4.45 2.98 16.94
CA ASN A 148 5.07 2.53 15.72
C ASN A 148 5.61 3.73 14.94
N SER A 149 6.89 3.74 14.65
CA SER A 149 7.49 4.70 13.74
C SER A 149 8.28 4.00 12.65
N ARG A 150 8.13 4.50 11.43
CA ARG A 150 8.78 3.94 10.24
C ARG A 150 9.32 5.05 9.37
N TRP A 151 10.53 4.83 8.89
CA TRP A 151 11.16 5.62 7.85
C TRP A 151 11.52 4.72 6.69
N ASN A 152 11.20 5.12 5.48
CA ASN A 152 11.69 4.44 4.31
C ASN A 152 12.39 5.44 3.40
N LEU A 153 13.56 5.05 2.91
CA LEU A 153 14.25 5.75 1.84
C LEU A 153 14.18 4.88 0.59
N VAL A 154 13.62 5.40 -0.48
CA VAL A 154 13.40 4.65 -1.71
C VAL A 154 14.17 5.30 -2.85
N PHE A 155 15.13 4.58 -3.39
CA PHE A 155 15.78 4.89 -4.64
C PHE A 155 15.19 4.04 -5.76
N ASN A 156 14.77 4.67 -6.84
CA ASN A 156 14.29 3.99 -8.04
C ASN A 156 15.03 4.53 -9.25
N LEU A 157 15.49 3.62 -10.11
CA LEU A 157 16.14 3.94 -11.38
C LEU A 157 15.63 3.01 -12.45
N TYR A 158 15.18 3.55 -13.58
CA TYR A 158 14.87 2.74 -14.75
C TYR A 158 15.25 3.39 -16.07
N LEU A 159 15.60 2.53 -17.00
CA LEU A 159 15.76 2.82 -18.42
C LEU A 159 14.50 2.38 -19.18
N ASN A 160 13.96 3.26 -19.99
CA ASN A 160 12.93 2.92 -20.95
C ASN A 160 13.50 3.08 -22.35
N LYS A 161 13.48 2.00 -23.12
CA LYS A 161 14.04 1.98 -24.48
C LYS A 161 13.04 1.41 -25.47
N LYS A 162 12.81 2.15 -26.53
CA LYS A 162 12.08 1.71 -27.71
C LYS A 162 13.09 1.13 -28.70
N PHE A 163 13.23 -0.19 -28.75
CA PHE A 163 14.15 -0.88 -29.64
C PHE A 163 13.72 -0.82 -31.11
N SER A 164 12.41 -0.79 -31.33
CA SER A 164 11.79 -0.67 -32.64
C SER A 164 10.38 -0.09 -32.51
N PRO A 165 9.68 0.27 -33.60
CA PRO A 165 8.26 0.65 -33.54
C PRO A 165 7.35 -0.40 -32.90
N ARG A 166 7.81 -1.66 -32.86
CA ARG A 166 7.06 -2.80 -32.32
C ARG A 166 7.55 -3.28 -30.95
N HIS A 167 8.70 -2.79 -30.44
CA HIS A 167 9.28 -3.29 -29.20
C HIS A 167 9.72 -2.15 -28.29
N THR A 168 9.11 -2.08 -27.11
CA THR A 168 9.52 -1.19 -26.02
C THR A 168 9.85 -2.03 -24.78
N ASN A 169 10.97 -1.73 -24.13
CA ASN A 169 11.38 -2.35 -22.87
C ASN A 169 11.57 -1.29 -21.77
N ARG A 170 11.28 -1.71 -20.57
CA ARG A 170 11.61 -0.98 -19.33
C ARG A 170 12.34 -1.92 -18.40
N THR A 171 13.57 -1.55 -18.03
CA THR A 171 14.40 -2.27 -17.06
C THR A 171 14.80 -1.33 -15.94
N GLY A 172 14.69 -1.78 -14.72
CA GLY A 172 14.97 -0.93 -13.56
C GLY A 172 15.28 -1.68 -12.28
N ILE A 173 15.70 -0.89 -11.30
CA ILE A 173 15.98 -1.33 -9.93
C ILE A 173 15.25 -0.43 -8.95
N THR A 174 14.85 -0.98 -7.82
CA THR A 174 14.34 -0.26 -6.67
C THR A 174 15.06 -0.75 -5.43
N ILE A 175 15.59 0.18 -4.65
CA ILE A 175 16.21 -0.09 -3.36
C ILE A 175 15.37 0.63 -2.32
N THR A 176 14.83 -0.11 -1.37
CA THR A 176 14.05 0.44 -0.26
C THR A 176 14.75 0.13 1.04
N GLU A 177 15.31 1.17 1.65
CA GLU A 177 15.82 1.11 3.01
C GLU A 177 14.67 1.33 3.98
N LEU A 178 14.50 0.40 4.91
CA LEU A 178 13.44 0.40 5.93
C LEU A 178 14.09 0.66 7.29
N LYS A 179 13.62 1.69 8.00
CA LYS A 179 13.93 1.93 9.40
C LYS A 179 12.65 1.88 10.20
N TYR A 180 12.68 1.20 11.32
CA TYR A 180 11.50 0.99 12.14
C TYR A 180 11.82 0.95 13.62
N ASP A 181 10.84 1.35 14.39
CA ASP A 181 10.77 1.22 15.85
C ASP A 181 9.33 0.87 16.21
N LEU A 182 9.13 -0.35 16.71
CA LEU A 182 7.84 -0.98 16.94
C LEU A 182 7.74 -1.38 18.41
N ASP A 183 6.69 -0.97 19.09
CA ASP A 183 6.32 -1.39 20.43
C ASP A 183 4.82 -1.59 20.52
N TYR A 184 4.37 -2.84 20.57
CA TYR A 184 2.98 -3.25 20.58
C TYR A 184 2.67 -3.99 21.86
N LYS A 185 1.92 -3.35 22.76
CA LYS A 185 1.38 -3.96 23.97
C LYS A 185 -0.12 -3.96 23.89
N VAL A 186 -0.74 -5.10 24.12
CA VAL A 186 -2.19 -5.24 24.17
C VAL A 186 -2.59 -6.19 25.27
N SER A 187 -3.78 -6.02 25.80
CA SER A 187 -4.38 -7.01 26.69
C SER A 187 -4.96 -8.15 25.88
N PRO A 188 -4.59 -9.41 26.15
CA PRO A 188 -5.25 -10.55 25.56
C PRO A 188 -6.76 -10.48 25.79
N TYR A 189 -7.55 -10.79 24.76
CA TYR A 189 -9.01 -10.76 24.81
C TYR A 189 -9.63 -9.39 25.19
N LEU A 190 -9.01 -8.30 24.76
CA LEU A 190 -9.55 -6.94 24.88
C LEU A 190 -10.03 -6.59 26.31
N GLY A 191 -9.18 -6.87 27.30
CA GLY A 191 -9.36 -6.27 28.63
C GLY A 191 -10.14 -7.08 29.67
N LEU A 192 -10.46 -8.31 29.42
CA LEU A 192 -11.09 -9.15 30.43
C LEU A 192 -10.07 -9.60 31.49
N ASN A 193 -9.76 -8.71 32.44
CA ASN A 193 -8.96 -8.97 33.65
C ASN A 193 -7.55 -9.54 33.41
N LYS A 194 -6.92 -9.23 32.29
CA LYS A 194 -5.55 -9.65 31.99
C LYS A 194 -4.65 -8.43 31.79
N PRO A 195 -3.43 -8.46 32.31
CA PRO A 195 -2.47 -7.38 32.09
C PRO A 195 -2.11 -7.30 30.59
N MET A 196 -1.66 -6.12 30.18
CA MET A 196 -1.08 -5.96 28.83
C MET A 196 0.15 -6.83 28.68
N GLU A 197 0.24 -7.49 27.54
CA GLU A 197 1.37 -8.30 27.13
C GLU A 197 2.11 -7.63 25.95
N GLN A 198 3.42 -7.83 25.92
CA GLN A 198 4.27 -7.40 24.82
C GLN A 198 4.06 -8.36 23.65
N ILE A 199 3.31 -7.93 22.63
CA ILE A 199 2.99 -8.77 21.46
C ILE A 199 4.10 -8.70 20.42
N SER A 200 4.60 -7.49 20.17
CA SER A 200 5.66 -7.30 19.18
C SER A 200 6.55 -6.13 19.60
N LYS A 201 7.86 -6.33 19.53
CA LYS A 201 8.86 -5.30 19.78
C LYS A 201 10.06 -5.48 18.88
N GLY A 202 10.47 -4.41 18.23
CA GLY A 202 11.66 -4.45 17.41
C GLY A 202 12.03 -3.09 16.87
N SER A 203 13.32 -2.84 16.76
CA SER A 203 13.86 -1.67 16.10
C SER A 203 15.05 -2.06 15.25
N GLY A 204 15.31 -1.32 14.18
CA GLY A 204 16.45 -1.58 13.32
C GLY A 204 16.24 -1.15 11.89
N GLU A 205 17.09 -1.68 11.03
CA GLU A 205 17.16 -1.38 9.61
C GLU A 205 17.09 -2.66 8.79
N SER A 206 16.47 -2.60 7.64
CA SER A 206 16.55 -3.67 6.65
C SER A 206 16.26 -3.13 5.26
N THR A 207 16.70 -3.85 4.24
CA THR A 207 16.61 -3.41 2.86
C THR A 207 15.77 -4.38 2.04
N VAL A 208 14.94 -3.84 1.16
CA VAL A 208 14.31 -4.58 0.07
C VAL A 208 14.99 -4.16 -1.23
N LEU A 209 15.60 -5.11 -1.90
CA LEU A 209 16.17 -4.93 -3.24
C LEU A 209 15.20 -5.52 -4.26
N SER A 210 14.89 -4.77 -5.30
CA SER A 210 14.06 -5.25 -6.42
C SER A 210 14.72 -4.88 -7.74
N ALA A 211 14.69 -5.81 -8.70
CA ALA A 211 15.11 -5.56 -10.07
C ALA A 211 14.05 -6.14 -11.01
N TYR A 212 13.79 -5.45 -12.10
CA TYR A 212 12.79 -5.89 -13.06
C TYR A 212 13.16 -5.56 -14.49
N SER A 213 12.64 -6.36 -15.41
CA SER A 213 12.63 -6.05 -16.85
C SER A 213 11.28 -6.41 -17.43
N SER A 214 10.72 -5.54 -18.25
CA SER A 214 9.43 -5.74 -18.89
C SER A 214 9.44 -5.22 -20.32
N SER A 215 9.01 -6.05 -21.26
CA SER A 215 8.91 -5.75 -22.68
C SER A 215 7.48 -5.81 -23.16
N VAL A 216 7.09 -4.83 -23.97
CA VAL A 216 5.85 -4.84 -24.77
C VAL A 216 6.25 -5.01 -26.23
N ILE A 217 5.72 -6.04 -26.88
CA ILE A 217 6.07 -6.41 -28.26
C ILE A 217 4.79 -6.54 -29.08
N ASN A 218 4.66 -5.75 -30.11
CA ASN A 218 3.61 -5.88 -31.12
C ASN A 218 4.05 -6.94 -32.15
N LEU A 219 3.59 -8.18 -31.93
CA LEU A 219 3.89 -9.31 -32.80
C LEU A 219 3.30 -9.12 -34.23
N SER A 220 2.12 -8.49 -34.27
CA SER A 220 1.47 -8.05 -35.51
C SER A 220 0.68 -6.75 -35.22
N ASN A 221 -0.05 -6.24 -36.22
CA ASN A 221 -0.93 -5.10 -36.03
C ASN A 221 -2.09 -5.40 -35.06
N ASN A 222 -2.43 -6.67 -34.90
CA ASN A 222 -3.56 -7.14 -34.10
C ASN A 222 -3.15 -7.92 -32.86
N LEU A 223 -1.87 -8.25 -32.67
CA LEU A 223 -1.39 -9.11 -31.62
C LEU A 223 -0.25 -8.44 -30.86
N THR A 224 -0.46 -8.19 -29.57
CA THR A 224 0.54 -7.59 -28.66
C THR A 224 0.81 -8.56 -27.52
N THR A 225 2.07 -8.75 -27.16
CA THR A 225 2.48 -9.47 -25.95
C THR A 225 3.24 -8.57 -25.01
N SER A 226 3.06 -8.81 -23.72
CA SER A 226 3.86 -8.22 -22.63
C SER A 226 4.56 -9.34 -21.89
N LEU A 227 5.87 -9.23 -21.73
CA LEU A 227 6.71 -10.20 -21.02
C LEU A 227 7.48 -9.45 -19.93
N GLY A 228 7.49 -9.98 -18.74
CA GLY A 228 8.18 -9.35 -17.62
C GLY A 228 8.70 -10.35 -16.60
N VAL A 229 9.73 -9.93 -15.88
CA VAL A 229 10.24 -10.61 -14.71
C VAL A 229 10.62 -9.59 -13.66
N THR A 230 10.30 -9.87 -12.40
CA THR A 230 10.75 -9.11 -11.23
C THR A 230 11.46 -10.04 -10.28
N GLY A 231 12.61 -9.63 -9.74
CA GLY A 231 13.28 -10.30 -8.63
C GLY A 231 13.22 -9.40 -7.40
N GLN A 232 13.01 -10.00 -6.22
CA GLN A 232 13.04 -9.31 -4.93
C GLN A 232 13.91 -10.08 -3.93
N TYR A 233 14.59 -9.32 -3.05
CA TYR A 233 15.35 -9.84 -1.93
C TYR A 233 15.11 -8.98 -0.70
N PHE A 234 14.77 -9.62 0.43
CA PHE A 234 14.52 -8.97 1.71
C PHE A 234 15.59 -9.34 2.71
N THR A 235 16.38 -8.35 3.15
CA THR A 235 17.57 -8.58 3.98
C THR A 235 17.26 -9.01 5.41
N LEU A 236 16.06 -8.65 5.95
CA LEU A 236 15.66 -8.97 7.33
C LEU A 236 15.76 -10.47 7.63
N ASN A 237 15.33 -11.30 6.70
CA ASN A 237 15.28 -12.75 6.83
C ASN A 237 15.88 -13.49 5.63
N LYS A 238 16.52 -12.76 4.70
CA LYS A 238 17.20 -13.27 3.51
C LYS A 238 16.28 -13.98 2.51
N ASN A 239 14.98 -13.71 2.57
CA ASN A 239 14.01 -14.25 1.61
C ASN A 239 14.11 -13.57 0.26
N TRP A 240 13.80 -14.31 -0.80
CA TRP A 240 13.80 -13.80 -2.17
C TRP A 240 12.65 -14.37 -2.99
N SER A 241 12.33 -13.72 -4.09
CA SER A 241 11.36 -14.20 -5.07
C SER A 241 11.76 -13.84 -6.49
N ILE A 242 11.30 -14.65 -7.45
CA ILE A 242 11.34 -14.35 -8.89
C ILE A 242 9.92 -14.46 -9.41
N GLU A 243 9.45 -13.42 -10.08
CA GLU A 243 8.05 -13.21 -10.47
C GLU A 243 7.94 -13.02 -11.97
N PRO A 244 7.77 -14.10 -12.75
CA PRO A 244 7.48 -14.02 -14.18
C PRO A 244 6.06 -13.52 -14.42
N ARG A 245 5.87 -12.76 -15.51
CA ARG A 245 4.60 -12.23 -15.96
C ARG A 245 4.52 -12.29 -17.47
N VAL A 246 3.37 -12.68 -17.99
CA VAL A 246 3.08 -12.69 -19.41
C VAL A 246 1.64 -12.25 -19.66
N ALA A 247 1.43 -11.45 -20.68
CA ALA A 247 0.09 -11.13 -21.18
C ALA A 247 0.09 -11.12 -22.70
N LEU A 248 -1.02 -11.54 -23.27
CA LEU A 248 -1.28 -11.55 -24.70
C LEU A 248 -2.60 -10.82 -24.97
N LYS A 249 -2.59 -9.84 -25.86
CA LYS A 249 -3.80 -9.13 -26.32
C LYS A 249 -3.96 -9.30 -27.82
N TRP A 250 -5.11 -9.82 -28.22
CA TRP A 250 -5.48 -10.03 -29.60
C TRP A 250 -6.72 -9.22 -29.97
N LYS A 251 -6.55 -8.30 -30.91
CA LYS A 251 -7.65 -7.58 -31.59
C LYS A 251 -8.15 -8.42 -32.73
N ILE A 252 -9.25 -9.14 -32.55
CA ILE A 252 -9.84 -10.01 -33.59
C ILE A 252 -10.31 -9.14 -34.73
N ASN A 253 -11.03 -8.06 -34.41
CA ASN A 253 -11.52 -7.05 -35.36
C ASN A 253 -11.79 -5.75 -34.59
N PRO A 254 -12.28 -4.65 -35.22
CA PRO A 254 -12.56 -3.38 -34.49
C PRO A 254 -13.58 -3.49 -33.36
N ALA A 255 -14.48 -4.48 -33.40
CA ALA A 255 -15.52 -4.68 -32.41
C ALA A 255 -15.10 -5.63 -31.26
N HIS A 256 -14.15 -6.56 -31.50
CA HIS A 256 -13.84 -7.63 -30.57
C HIS A 256 -12.35 -7.71 -30.26
N SER A 257 -12.01 -7.77 -28.96
CA SER A 257 -10.65 -8.11 -28.52
C SER A 257 -10.66 -9.13 -27.37
N LEU A 258 -9.61 -9.93 -27.31
CA LEU A 258 -9.32 -10.90 -26.27
C LEU A 258 -7.99 -10.56 -25.61
N ALA A 259 -7.89 -10.77 -24.31
CA ALA A 259 -6.61 -10.76 -23.61
C ALA A 259 -6.55 -11.91 -22.62
N ALA A 260 -5.35 -12.47 -22.46
CA ALA A 260 -5.04 -13.45 -21.42
C ALA A 260 -3.77 -13.01 -20.70
N ALA A 261 -3.73 -13.16 -19.38
CA ALA A 261 -2.60 -12.77 -18.57
C ALA A 261 -2.31 -13.82 -17.50
N TYR A 262 -1.04 -14.03 -17.25
CA TYR A 262 -0.53 -14.78 -16.11
C TYR A 262 0.55 -13.98 -15.41
N GLY A 263 0.58 -14.04 -14.06
CA GLY A 263 1.65 -13.49 -13.25
C GLY A 263 1.83 -14.25 -11.95
N LEU A 264 3.09 -14.51 -11.62
CA LEU A 264 3.46 -14.85 -10.24
C LEU A 264 3.73 -13.54 -9.50
N HIS A 265 3.15 -13.40 -8.32
CA HIS A 265 3.31 -12.24 -7.45
C HIS A 265 3.72 -12.69 -6.06
N SER A 266 4.56 -11.92 -5.41
CA SER A 266 4.92 -12.12 -4.02
C SER A 266 4.77 -10.84 -3.21
N ARG A 267 4.51 -10.99 -1.91
CA ARG A 267 4.38 -9.90 -0.95
C ARG A 267 5.02 -10.29 0.37
N ARG A 268 5.85 -9.39 0.91
CA ARG A 268 6.25 -9.49 2.31
C ARG A 268 5.06 -9.14 3.22
N GLU A 269 5.05 -9.68 4.42
CA GLU A 269 4.05 -9.34 5.43
C GLU A 269 4.28 -7.94 6.02
N ARG A 270 3.36 -7.48 6.85
CA ARG A 270 3.53 -6.28 7.66
C ARG A 270 4.78 -6.43 8.54
N LEU A 271 5.52 -5.33 8.70
CA LEU A 271 6.81 -5.39 9.38
C LEU A 271 6.69 -5.83 10.85
N ASP A 272 5.64 -5.39 11.53
CA ASP A 272 5.34 -5.77 12.91
C ASP A 272 5.11 -7.27 13.09
N TYR A 273 4.62 -7.97 12.08
CA TYR A 273 4.38 -9.42 12.16
C TYR A 273 5.67 -10.23 12.31
N TYR A 274 6.78 -9.75 11.75
CA TYR A 274 8.08 -10.42 11.88
C TYR A 274 8.67 -10.34 13.29
N PHE A 275 8.17 -9.45 14.15
CA PHE A 275 8.64 -9.25 15.53
C PHE A 275 7.73 -9.88 16.58
N VAL A 276 6.72 -10.61 16.17
CA VAL A 276 5.93 -11.42 17.10
C VAL A 276 6.78 -12.57 17.63
N GLU A 277 6.82 -12.70 18.95
CA GLU A 277 7.57 -13.72 19.66
C GLU A 277 6.69 -14.31 20.77
N GLN A 278 6.73 -15.63 20.94
CA GLN A 278 6.01 -16.32 22.02
C GLN A 278 6.89 -17.43 22.62
N ILE A 279 6.59 -17.79 23.87
CA ILE A 279 7.18 -18.96 24.52
C ILE A 279 6.20 -20.11 24.40
N ILE A 280 6.47 -21.06 23.54
CA ILE A 280 5.66 -22.26 23.31
C ILE A 280 6.45 -23.46 23.83
N ASN A 281 5.88 -24.21 24.79
CA ASN A 281 6.52 -25.38 25.41
C ASN A 281 7.93 -25.08 25.97
N GLY A 282 8.10 -23.88 26.54
CA GLY A 282 9.39 -23.43 27.10
C GLY A 282 10.44 -22.99 26.08
N LYS A 283 10.12 -22.99 24.80
CA LYS A 283 10.98 -22.55 23.72
C LYS A 283 10.48 -21.24 23.12
N LYS A 284 11.41 -20.32 22.84
CA LYS A 284 11.10 -19.06 22.16
C LYS A 284 10.88 -19.33 20.67
N GLU A 285 9.67 -19.10 20.20
CA GLU A 285 9.27 -19.12 18.80
C GLU A 285 9.08 -17.69 18.27
N SER A 286 9.29 -17.47 16.99
CA SER A 286 9.25 -16.14 16.37
C SER A 286 8.82 -16.19 14.92
N ASN A 287 8.08 -15.18 14.49
CA ASN A 287 7.70 -14.97 13.10
C ASN A 287 8.82 -14.37 12.21
N ARG A 288 10.02 -14.20 12.75
CA ARG A 288 11.15 -13.55 12.07
C ARG A 288 11.43 -14.09 10.68
N TYR A 289 11.20 -15.39 10.49
CA TYR A 289 11.56 -16.14 9.28
C TYR A 289 10.39 -16.38 8.32
N LEU A 290 9.24 -15.71 8.51
CA LEU A 290 8.14 -15.82 7.55
C LEU A 290 8.60 -15.48 6.14
N ASP A 291 8.23 -16.35 5.19
CA ASP A 291 8.51 -16.18 3.76
C ASP A 291 7.56 -15.15 3.14
N PHE A 292 7.79 -14.80 1.89
CA PHE A 292 6.82 -14.05 1.09
C PHE A 292 5.55 -14.89 0.87
N SER A 293 4.40 -14.27 1.10
CA SER A 293 3.13 -14.78 0.56
C SER A 293 3.14 -14.66 -0.95
N LYS A 294 2.74 -15.72 -1.65
CA LYS A 294 2.82 -15.82 -3.12
C LYS A 294 1.47 -16.12 -3.74
N ALA A 295 1.26 -15.67 -4.97
CA ALA A 295 0.04 -15.94 -5.70
C ALA A 295 0.29 -16.09 -7.21
N HIS A 296 -0.24 -17.16 -7.79
CA HIS A 296 -0.43 -17.27 -9.23
C HIS A 296 -1.73 -16.57 -9.60
N HIS A 297 -1.64 -15.60 -10.50
CA HIS A 297 -2.78 -14.88 -11.03
C HIS A 297 -3.00 -15.26 -12.49
N PHE A 298 -4.22 -15.64 -12.83
CA PHE A 298 -4.69 -15.88 -14.19
C PHE A 298 -5.87 -14.96 -14.45
N GLY A 299 -5.82 -14.23 -15.54
CA GLY A 299 -6.89 -13.34 -15.97
C GLY A 299 -7.17 -13.54 -17.47
N PHE A 300 -8.42 -13.42 -17.81
CA PHE A 300 -8.87 -13.39 -19.19
C PHE A 300 -9.79 -12.18 -19.36
N THR A 301 -9.74 -11.51 -20.49
CA THR A 301 -10.62 -10.36 -20.80
C THR A 301 -11.21 -10.54 -22.18
N TYR A 302 -12.51 -10.35 -22.29
CA TYR A 302 -13.21 -10.20 -23.55
C TYR A 302 -13.83 -8.82 -23.61
N ASP A 303 -13.44 -8.03 -24.62
CA ASP A 303 -14.00 -6.71 -24.90
C ASP A 303 -14.85 -6.78 -26.18
N TRP A 304 -16.08 -6.26 -26.10
CA TRP A 304 -17.00 -6.17 -27.23
C TRP A 304 -17.60 -4.77 -27.34
N ASN A 305 -17.22 -4.05 -28.38
CA ASN A 305 -17.91 -2.83 -28.81
C ASN A 305 -19.15 -3.23 -29.60
N ILE A 306 -20.29 -3.33 -28.92
CA ILE A 306 -21.57 -3.76 -29.53
C ILE A 306 -22.00 -2.77 -30.60
N ASN A 307 -21.83 -1.48 -30.34
CA ASN A 307 -21.98 -0.40 -31.29
C ASN A 307 -21.12 0.80 -30.87
N GLN A 308 -21.31 1.98 -31.46
CA GLN A 308 -20.52 3.19 -31.17
C GLN A 308 -20.71 3.74 -29.73
N SER A 309 -21.79 3.38 -29.06
CA SER A 309 -22.15 3.91 -27.72
C SER A 309 -22.25 2.82 -26.67
N LEU A 310 -22.11 1.54 -27.00
CA LEU A 310 -22.29 0.43 -26.06
C LEU A 310 -21.10 -0.50 -26.08
N HIS A 311 -20.46 -0.65 -24.95
CA HIS A 311 -19.28 -1.48 -24.73
C HIS A 311 -19.55 -2.51 -23.62
N LEU A 312 -19.26 -3.78 -23.89
CA LEU A 312 -19.32 -4.87 -22.91
C LEU A 312 -17.92 -5.41 -22.67
N LYS A 313 -17.55 -5.54 -21.40
CA LYS A 313 -16.30 -6.15 -20.95
C LYS A 313 -16.58 -7.26 -19.97
N ILE A 314 -15.97 -8.42 -20.16
CA ILE A 314 -16.10 -9.60 -19.29
C ILE A 314 -14.70 -10.06 -18.89
N GLU A 315 -14.44 -10.18 -17.58
CA GLU A 315 -13.12 -10.45 -17.00
C GLU A 315 -13.19 -11.57 -15.96
N PRO A 316 -13.19 -12.84 -16.34
CA PRO A 316 -12.96 -13.93 -15.39
C PRO A 316 -11.53 -13.92 -14.88
N TYR A 317 -11.36 -14.20 -13.60
CA TYR A 317 -10.05 -14.33 -12.98
C TYR A 317 -9.98 -15.53 -12.04
N TYR A 318 -8.75 -16.03 -11.86
CA TYR A 318 -8.42 -17.07 -10.87
C TYR A 318 -7.09 -16.76 -10.22
N GLN A 319 -7.04 -16.87 -8.88
CA GLN A 319 -5.85 -16.68 -8.08
C GLN A 319 -5.63 -17.92 -7.20
N TYR A 320 -4.45 -18.48 -7.26
CA TYR A 320 -3.98 -19.52 -6.36
C TYR A 320 -2.91 -18.95 -5.46
N LEU A 321 -3.26 -18.77 -4.17
CA LEU A 321 -2.37 -18.22 -3.15
C LEU A 321 -1.69 -19.36 -2.42
N PHE A 322 -0.41 -19.22 -2.13
CA PHE A 322 0.40 -20.21 -1.43
C PHE A 322 1.49 -19.54 -0.60
N HIS A 323 2.13 -20.28 0.29
CA HIS A 323 3.01 -19.73 1.32
C HIS A 323 2.31 -18.67 2.19
N ILE A 324 1.02 -18.81 2.39
CA ILE A 324 0.26 -17.91 3.24
C ILE A 324 0.56 -18.22 4.70
N PRO A 325 0.88 -17.22 5.53
CA PRO A 325 1.04 -17.45 6.96
C PRO A 325 -0.26 -17.90 7.62
N VAL A 326 -0.19 -19.01 8.31
CA VAL A 326 -1.28 -19.63 9.07
C VAL A 326 -0.75 -20.06 10.44
N GLU A 327 -1.63 -20.12 11.44
CA GLU A 327 -1.29 -20.74 12.71
C GLU A 327 -1.39 -22.27 12.59
N GLU A 328 -0.37 -22.96 13.06
CA GLU A 328 -0.33 -24.42 12.98
C GLU A 328 -1.44 -25.07 13.82
N ASN A 329 -2.10 -26.09 13.29
CA ASN A 329 -3.22 -26.80 13.94
C ASN A 329 -4.43 -25.92 14.31
N SER A 330 -4.64 -24.82 13.60
CA SER A 330 -5.72 -23.86 13.79
C SER A 330 -6.40 -23.56 12.45
N SER A 331 -7.61 -23.01 12.50
CA SER A 331 -8.27 -22.43 11.32
C SER A 331 -7.83 -21.01 10.99
N PHE A 332 -6.91 -20.43 11.77
CA PHE A 332 -6.47 -19.06 11.59
C PHE A 332 -5.58 -18.90 10.34
N SER A 333 -5.91 -17.90 9.52
CA SER A 333 -5.09 -17.48 8.38
C SER A 333 -4.98 -15.95 8.33
N ILE A 334 -3.77 -15.46 8.06
CA ILE A 334 -3.50 -14.03 7.97
C ILE A 334 -4.33 -13.30 6.90
N ILE A 335 -4.78 -13.97 5.84
CA ILE A 335 -5.60 -13.37 4.79
C ILE A 335 -7.03 -13.08 5.23
N ASN A 336 -7.51 -13.74 6.29
CA ASN A 336 -8.84 -13.54 6.87
C ASN A 336 -8.75 -12.72 8.17
N TYR A 337 -7.59 -12.11 8.43
CA TYR A 337 -7.33 -11.41 9.67
C TYR A 337 -7.72 -9.94 9.57
N GLU A 338 -8.66 -9.54 10.41
CA GLU A 338 -9.19 -8.17 10.45
C GLU A 338 -8.71 -7.37 11.67
N GLU A 339 -8.02 -8.02 12.63
CA GLU A 339 -7.59 -7.36 13.85
C GLU A 339 -6.39 -6.43 13.65
N PHE A 340 -6.23 -5.50 14.59
CA PHE A 340 -5.24 -4.43 14.52
C PHE A 340 -3.80 -4.92 14.72
N TYR A 341 -3.62 -6.02 15.43
CA TYR A 341 -2.33 -6.59 15.82
C TYR A 341 -2.31 -8.10 15.64
N LEU A 342 -1.14 -8.68 15.52
CA LEU A 342 -0.92 -10.11 15.46
C LEU A 342 -0.23 -10.57 16.74
N ASP A 343 -0.81 -11.54 17.43
CA ASP A 343 -0.30 -12.16 18.66
C ASP A 343 0.04 -13.64 18.51
N ARG A 344 0.17 -14.13 17.27
CA ARG A 344 0.30 -15.57 16.96
C ARG A 344 1.59 -15.90 16.23
N ILE A 345 2.14 -17.08 16.50
CA ILE A 345 3.22 -17.65 15.72
C ILE A 345 2.65 -18.34 14.50
N LEU A 346 3.20 -18.00 13.34
CA LEU A 346 2.70 -18.43 12.04
C LEU A 346 3.72 -19.22 11.27
N THR A 347 3.23 -20.10 10.39
CA THR A 347 4.00 -20.88 9.40
C THR A 347 3.48 -20.59 7.99
N ASN A 348 4.36 -20.62 6.99
CA ASN A 348 4.00 -20.36 5.58
C ASN A 348 3.46 -21.60 4.86
N THR A 349 2.52 -22.32 5.47
CA THR A 349 1.93 -23.56 4.93
C THR A 349 0.54 -23.39 4.34
N GLY A 350 -0.04 -22.19 4.50
CA GLY A 350 -1.40 -21.91 4.04
C GLY A 350 -1.51 -21.78 2.52
N ILE A 351 -2.68 -22.16 2.03
CA ILE A 351 -3.12 -21.99 0.65
C ILE A 351 -4.51 -21.35 0.62
N ALA A 352 -4.78 -20.59 -0.45
CA ALA A 352 -6.12 -20.04 -0.68
C ALA A 352 -6.42 -19.97 -2.19
N LYS A 353 -7.70 -19.91 -2.52
CA LYS A 353 -8.19 -19.74 -3.88
C LYS A 353 -9.17 -18.58 -3.93
N ASN A 354 -8.97 -17.72 -4.90
CA ASN A 354 -9.88 -16.60 -5.15
C ASN A 354 -10.22 -16.58 -6.64
N TYR A 355 -11.49 -16.48 -6.98
CA TYR A 355 -11.95 -16.47 -8.37
C TYR A 355 -13.26 -15.72 -8.50
N GLY A 356 -13.49 -15.17 -9.66
CA GLY A 356 -14.69 -14.41 -9.96
C GLY A 356 -14.77 -14.03 -11.43
N ILE A 357 -15.84 -13.31 -11.76
CA ILE A 357 -16.08 -12.73 -13.06
C ILE A 357 -16.57 -11.30 -12.86
N ASP A 358 -15.87 -10.34 -13.44
CA ASP A 358 -16.31 -8.95 -13.49
C ASP A 358 -16.98 -8.70 -14.84
N ILE A 359 -18.15 -8.08 -14.83
CA ILE A 359 -18.91 -7.73 -16.03
C ILE A 359 -19.18 -6.22 -15.98
N THR A 360 -18.70 -5.51 -16.99
CA THR A 360 -18.90 -4.07 -17.15
C THR A 360 -19.67 -3.80 -18.43
N LEU A 361 -20.76 -3.06 -18.34
CA LEU A 361 -21.52 -2.55 -19.47
C LEU A 361 -21.51 -1.02 -19.41
N GLU A 362 -20.96 -0.40 -20.43
CA GLU A 362 -20.83 1.06 -20.53
C GLU A 362 -21.63 1.58 -21.73
N GLN A 363 -22.35 2.68 -21.53
CA GLN A 363 -23.11 3.38 -22.55
C GLN A 363 -22.67 4.85 -22.62
#